data_c3ab47d2eb207fe876212b7e0aff8dcc
#
_entry.id   c3ab47d2eb207fe876212b7e0aff8dcc
#
_cell.length_a   1.000
_cell.length_b   1.000
_cell.length_c   1.000
_cell.angle_alpha   90.00
_cell.angle_beta   90.00
_cell.angle_gamma   90.00
#
_symmetry.space_group_name_H-M   'P 1'
#
loop_
_entity.id
_entity.type
_entity.pdbx_description
1 polymer ?
#
loop_
_entity_poly.entity_id
_entity_poly.type
_entity_poly.pdbx_seq_one_letter_code
_entity_poly.pdbx_strand_id
1 'polypeptide(L)'
;YLVNHKRVQGLMKVLNLQAKMRQKRKYSSHKGDVGKKAENLIQGQFEGSKTMEKCYTDVTEFAIPASTQKLYLSPVLDGFNSEIIAYNLSTSPNLEQVQTMLEQAFTEKHYENTILHSDQGWQ
;
A
#
# COMPACT_ATOMS: atom_id res chain seq x y z
N TYR A 1 -17.64 -6.17 32.22
CA TYR A 1 -19.08 -5.88 32.36
C TYR A 1 -19.78 -6.22 31.06
N LEU A 2 -20.70 -7.19 31.10
CA LEU A 2 -21.60 -7.50 29.97
C LEU A 2 -22.73 -6.47 29.95
N VAL A 3 -22.67 -5.51 29.03
CA VAL A 3 -23.69 -4.46 28.88
C VAL A 3 -24.40 -4.63 27.53
N ASN A 4 -25.74 -4.66 27.59
CA ASN A 4 -26.57 -4.77 26.39
C ASN A 4 -26.42 -3.49 25.52
N HIS A 5 -26.25 -3.68 24.18
CA HIS A 5 -26.11 -2.57 23.22
C HIS A 5 -27.27 -1.54 23.30
N LYS A 6 -28.50 -1.96 23.59
CA LYS A 6 -29.64 -1.05 23.74
C LYS A 6 -29.45 -0.06 24.91
N ARG A 7 -28.82 -0.53 26.02
CA ARG A 7 -28.52 0.33 27.17
C ARG A 7 -27.41 1.34 26.82
N VAL A 8 -26.39 0.90 26.06
CA VAL A 8 -25.32 1.78 25.57
C VAL A 8 -25.89 2.86 24.65
N GLN A 9 -26.77 2.51 23.71
CA GLN A 9 -27.44 3.47 22.83
C GLN A 9 -28.28 4.48 23.62
N GLY A 10 -29.01 4.02 24.64
CA GLY A 10 -29.80 4.91 25.52
C GLY A 10 -28.90 5.92 26.23
N LEU A 11 -27.81 5.47 26.82
CA LEU A 11 -26.82 6.34 27.48
C LEU A 11 -26.16 7.33 26.52
N MET A 12 -25.79 6.89 25.33
CA MET A 12 -25.22 7.77 24.31
C MET A 12 -26.19 8.86 23.90
N LYS A 13 -27.49 8.52 23.78
CA LYS A 13 -28.55 9.50 23.47
C LYS A 13 -28.70 10.54 24.57
N VAL A 14 -28.71 10.10 25.83
CA VAL A 14 -28.81 11.01 27.01
C VAL A 14 -27.59 11.94 27.10
N LEU A 15 -26.40 11.42 26.77
CA LEU A 15 -25.14 12.17 26.78
C LEU A 15 -24.91 12.97 25.50
N ASN A 16 -25.84 12.97 24.56
CA ASN A 16 -25.73 13.62 23.25
C ASN A 16 -24.49 13.17 22.43
N LEU A 17 -24.08 11.91 22.60
CA LEU A 17 -22.97 11.30 21.90
C LEU A 17 -23.47 10.59 20.64
N GLN A 18 -22.84 10.89 19.52
CA GLN A 18 -23.10 10.21 18.24
C GLN A 18 -21.83 9.56 17.72
N ALA A 19 -21.93 8.30 17.28
CA ALA A 19 -20.84 7.64 16.59
C ALA A 19 -20.61 8.29 15.21
N LYS A 20 -19.39 8.70 14.90
CA LYS A 20 -19.01 9.11 13.54
C LYS A 20 -19.05 7.89 12.64
N MET A 21 -20.10 7.75 11.84
CA MET A 21 -20.12 6.73 10.79
C MET A 21 -19.09 7.10 9.71
N ARG A 22 -18.18 6.17 9.43
CA ARG A 22 -17.24 6.35 8.32
C ARG A 22 -18.04 6.39 7.03
N GLN A 23 -17.99 7.49 6.30
CA GLN A 23 -18.58 7.56 4.96
C GLN A 23 -17.93 6.49 4.08
N LYS A 24 -18.77 5.64 3.45
CA LYS A 24 -18.27 4.72 2.44
C LYS A 24 -17.64 5.55 1.31
N ARG A 25 -16.34 5.38 1.08
CA ARG A 25 -15.69 5.96 -0.10
C ARG A 25 -16.42 5.42 -1.32
N LYS A 26 -16.76 6.30 -2.27
CA LYS A 26 -17.27 5.86 -3.58
C LYS A 26 -16.17 5.00 -4.19
N TYR A 27 -16.51 3.75 -4.49
CA TYR A 27 -15.61 2.85 -5.21
C TYR A 27 -15.39 3.42 -6.60
N SER A 28 -14.17 3.82 -6.90
CA SER A 28 -13.75 4.25 -8.24
C SER A 28 -12.81 3.17 -8.76
N SER A 29 -13.34 2.22 -9.53
CA SER A 29 -12.51 1.34 -10.33
C SER A 29 -12.13 2.06 -11.62
N HIS A 30 -10.87 2.02 -11.98
CA HIS A 30 -10.41 2.52 -13.26
C HIS A 30 -11.02 1.66 -14.38
N LYS A 31 -11.82 2.30 -15.25
CA LYS A 31 -12.39 1.70 -16.47
C LYS A 31 -11.42 1.91 -17.65
N GLY A 32 -10.16 1.52 -17.49
CA GLY A 32 -9.20 1.52 -18.60
C GLY A 32 -9.37 0.29 -19.49
N ASP A 33 -8.88 0.39 -20.72
CA ASP A 33 -8.80 -0.75 -21.62
C ASP A 33 -7.99 -1.87 -20.99
N VAL A 34 -8.58 -3.06 -20.97
CA VAL A 34 -7.94 -4.25 -20.41
C VAL A 34 -6.87 -4.70 -21.43
N GLY A 35 -5.65 -4.18 -21.27
CA GLY A 35 -4.48 -4.70 -22.00
C GLY A 35 -4.29 -6.20 -21.76
N LYS A 36 -3.37 -6.84 -22.48
CA LYS A 36 -3.00 -8.25 -22.25
C LYS A 36 -2.61 -8.42 -20.79
N LYS A 37 -3.43 -9.11 -20.02
CA LYS A 37 -3.11 -9.46 -18.63
C LYS A 37 -1.99 -10.48 -18.63
N ALA A 38 -0.88 -10.15 -17.97
CA ALA A 38 0.15 -11.12 -17.63
C ALA A 38 -0.41 -12.17 -16.65
N GLU A 39 0.20 -13.35 -16.62
CA GLU A 39 -0.17 -14.37 -15.64
C GLU A 39 0.07 -13.86 -14.21
N ASN A 40 -0.84 -14.23 -13.29
CA ASN A 40 -0.66 -13.89 -11.88
C ASN A 40 0.36 -14.83 -11.25
N LEU A 41 1.61 -14.39 -11.15
CA LEU A 41 2.71 -15.16 -10.57
C LEU A 41 2.57 -15.37 -9.06
N ILE A 42 1.89 -14.46 -8.35
CA ILE A 42 1.71 -14.53 -6.89
C ILE A 42 0.64 -15.57 -6.51
N GLN A 43 -0.43 -15.71 -7.30
CA GLN A 43 -1.52 -16.68 -7.10
C GLN A 43 -2.10 -16.67 -5.67
N GLY A 44 -2.10 -15.53 -4.98
CA GLY A 44 -2.55 -15.38 -3.60
C GLY A 44 -1.55 -15.86 -2.53
N GLN A 45 -0.37 -16.32 -2.91
CA GLN A 45 0.70 -16.73 -2.00
C GLN A 45 1.68 -15.58 -1.80
N PHE A 46 1.40 -14.73 -0.82
CA PHE A 46 2.19 -13.51 -0.58
C PHE A 46 3.46 -13.75 0.23
N GLU A 47 3.57 -14.83 0.99
CA GLU A 47 4.77 -15.14 1.76
C GLU A 47 5.86 -15.73 0.85
N GLY A 48 7.08 -15.22 0.98
CA GLY A 48 8.27 -15.80 0.36
C GLY A 48 8.79 -16.97 1.19
N SER A 49 9.41 -17.97 0.58
CA SER A 49 10.10 -19.08 1.27
C SER A 49 11.54 -18.72 1.65
N LYS A 50 12.11 -17.73 1.02
CA LYS A 50 13.46 -17.20 1.24
C LYS A 50 13.51 -15.71 0.95
N THR A 51 14.55 -15.05 1.45
CA THR A 51 14.83 -13.63 1.18
C THR A 51 14.90 -13.33 -0.31
N MET A 52 14.35 -12.21 -0.72
CA MET A 52 14.35 -11.72 -2.12
C MET A 52 13.63 -12.63 -3.13
N GLU A 53 12.82 -13.57 -2.68
CA GLU A 53 12.00 -14.38 -3.59
C GLU A 53 10.80 -13.60 -4.12
N LYS A 54 10.09 -12.90 -3.22
CA LYS A 54 8.94 -12.05 -3.55
C LYS A 54 9.10 -10.70 -2.89
N CYS A 55 9.10 -9.67 -3.70
CA CYS A 55 9.21 -8.29 -3.26
C CYS A 55 7.93 -7.52 -3.62
N TYR A 56 7.54 -6.62 -2.74
CA TYR A 56 6.33 -5.81 -2.88
C TYR A 56 6.68 -4.34 -2.87
N THR A 57 6.04 -3.58 -3.74
CA THR A 57 6.16 -2.13 -3.78
C THR A 57 4.81 -1.47 -3.98
N ASP A 58 4.62 -0.35 -3.32
CA ASP A 58 3.45 0.51 -3.44
C ASP A 58 3.88 1.96 -3.20
N VAL A 59 3.17 2.93 -3.77
CA VAL A 59 3.45 4.34 -3.55
C VAL A 59 2.41 4.93 -2.61
N THR A 60 2.87 5.33 -1.42
CA THR A 60 2.01 5.92 -0.40
C THR A 60 2.17 7.43 -0.37
N GLU A 61 1.04 8.14 -0.47
CA GLU A 61 0.98 9.61 -0.38
C GLU A 61 0.77 10.06 1.07
N PHE A 62 1.58 11.00 1.53
CA PHE A 62 1.46 11.66 2.83
C PHE A 62 1.20 13.15 2.66
N ALA A 63 0.18 13.66 3.34
CA ALA A 63 -0.04 15.09 3.47
C ALA A 63 0.87 15.67 4.55
N ILE A 64 1.56 16.78 4.26
CA ILE A 64 2.35 17.51 5.25
C ILE A 64 1.41 18.49 5.99
N PRO A 65 1.30 18.39 7.32
CA PRO A 65 0.47 19.32 8.10
C PRO A 65 0.84 20.78 7.83
N ALA A 66 -0.17 21.64 7.67
CA ALA A 66 -0.02 23.07 7.40
C ALA A 66 0.70 23.42 6.08
N SER A 67 0.78 22.49 5.14
CA SER A 67 1.37 22.70 3.81
C SER A 67 0.42 22.19 2.72
N THR A 68 0.56 22.74 1.52
CA THR A 68 -0.08 22.19 0.30
C THR A 68 0.78 21.10 -0.34
N GLN A 69 2.01 20.92 0.11
CA GLN A 69 2.93 19.92 -0.39
C GLN A 69 2.56 18.53 0.13
N LYS A 70 2.89 17.54 -0.66
CA LYS A 70 2.73 16.11 -0.34
C LYS A 70 4.09 15.42 -0.41
N LEU A 71 4.21 14.32 0.29
CA LEU A 71 5.33 13.40 0.18
C LEU A 71 4.84 12.07 -0.33
N TYR A 72 5.65 11.46 -1.18
CA TYR A 72 5.41 10.16 -1.78
C TYR A 72 6.52 9.21 -1.36
N LEU A 73 6.14 8.14 -0.66
CA LEU A 73 7.05 7.09 -0.23
C LEU A 73 6.86 5.87 -1.12
N SER A 74 7.93 5.42 -1.75
CA SER A 74 7.99 4.17 -2.52
C SER A 74 8.97 3.21 -1.84
N PRO A 75 8.53 2.24 -1.06
CA PRO A 75 9.38 1.20 -0.48
C PRO A 75 9.42 -0.05 -1.36
N VAL A 76 10.48 -0.85 -1.23
CA VAL A 76 10.52 -2.26 -1.61
C VAL A 76 10.57 -3.11 -0.35
N LEU A 77 9.56 -3.94 -0.17
CA LEU A 77 9.40 -4.84 0.98
C LEU A 77 9.75 -6.27 0.57
N ASP A 78 10.57 -6.96 1.36
CA ASP A 78 10.77 -8.41 1.23
C ASP A 78 9.57 -9.18 1.84
N GLY A 79 8.97 -10.04 1.04
CA GLY A 79 7.82 -10.87 1.47
C GLY A 79 8.18 -12.02 2.41
N PHE A 80 9.45 -12.30 2.65
CA PHE A 80 9.90 -13.34 3.56
C PHE A 80 10.01 -12.85 5.00
N ASN A 81 10.74 -11.77 5.22
CA ASN A 81 11.06 -11.25 6.56
C ASN A 81 10.42 -9.90 6.88
N SER A 82 9.66 -9.32 5.92
CA SER A 82 9.05 -7.98 6.02
C SER A 82 10.07 -6.84 6.18
N GLU A 83 11.28 -7.03 5.70
CA GLU A 83 12.32 -6.02 5.69
C GLU A 83 12.08 -5.02 4.54
N ILE A 84 12.29 -3.73 4.82
CA ILE A 84 12.34 -2.70 3.77
C ILE A 84 13.75 -2.68 3.20
N ILE A 85 13.90 -3.23 1.98
CA ILE A 85 15.18 -3.39 1.30
C ILE A 85 15.70 -2.05 0.79
N ALA A 86 14.82 -1.26 0.21
CA ALA A 86 15.09 0.08 -0.28
C ALA A 86 13.84 0.94 -0.20
N TYR A 87 14.02 2.24 -0.20
CA TYR A 87 12.91 3.18 -0.32
C TYR A 87 13.36 4.48 -0.98
N ASN A 88 12.43 5.17 -1.60
CA ASN A 88 12.62 6.54 -2.06
C ASN A 88 11.52 7.45 -1.52
N LEU A 89 11.88 8.68 -1.15
CA LEU A 89 10.98 9.71 -0.68
C LEU A 89 11.07 10.94 -1.59
N SER A 90 9.95 11.35 -2.18
CA SER A 90 9.89 12.46 -3.13
C SER A 90 8.71 13.39 -2.86
N THR A 91 8.79 14.62 -3.33
CA THR A 91 7.69 15.60 -3.30
C THR A 91 6.79 15.52 -4.53
N SER A 92 7.18 14.75 -5.54
CA SER A 92 6.38 14.50 -6.75
C SER A 92 6.42 13.04 -7.14
N PRO A 93 5.28 12.43 -7.49
CA PRO A 93 5.25 11.06 -7.96
C PRO A 93 5.71 11.03 -9.43
N ASN A 94 6.91 10.51 -9.68
CA ASN A 94 7.47 10.37 -11.01
C ASN A 94 8.14 9.00 -11.18
N LEU A 95 8.34 8.61 -12.44
CA LEU A 95 8.96 7.34 -12.78
C LEU A 95 10.41 7.25 -12.30
N GLU A 96 11.14 8.36 -12.28
CA GLU A 96 12.51 8.45 -11.80
C GLU A 96 12.65 8.03 -10.33
N GLN A 97 11.68 8.39 -9.49
CA GLN A 97 11.62 7.94 -8.10
C GLN A 97 11.57 6.42 -8.00
N VAL A 98 10.72 5.79 -8.79
CA VAL A 98 10.57 4.33 -8.79
C VAL A 98 11.83 3.66 -9.35
N GLN A 99 12.41 4.20 -10.42
CA GLN A 99 13.65 3.69 -11.01
C GLN A 99 14.81 3.74 -10.01
N THR A 100 15.03 4.89 -9.35
CA THR A 100 16.09 5.03 -8.34
C THR A 100 15.91 4.04 -7.18
N MET A 101 14.68 3.84 -6.72
CA MET A 101 14.37 2.88 -5.68
C MET A 101 14.69 1.44 -6.12
N LEU A 102 14.32 1.07 -7.35
CA LEU A 102 14.60 -0.27 -7.87
C LEU A 102 16.11 -0.50 -8.07
N GLU A 103 16.83 0.50 -8.55
CA GLU A 103 18.30 0.44 -8.67
C GLU A 103 18.97 0.22 -7.30
N GLN A 104 18.46 0.85 -6.25
CA GLN A 104 18.94 0.64 -4.88
C GLN A 104 18.58 -0.74 -4.33
N ALA A 105 17.37 -1.24 -4.61
CA ALA A 105 16.91 -2.53 -4.14
C ALA A 105 17.65 -3.70 -4.80
N PHE A 106 17.98 -3.56 -6.08
CA PHE A 106 18.54 -4.64 -6.92
C PHE A 106 19.95 -4.31 -7.41
N THR A 107 20.84 -3.98 -6.47
CA THR A 107 22.27 -3.66 -6.76
C THR A 107 23.08 -4.88 -7.16
N GLU A 108 22.71 -6.07 -6.68
CA GLU A 108 23.39 -7.32 -7.00
C GLU A 108 22.78 -7.99 -8.23
N LYS A 109 23.62 -8.44 -9.17
CA LYS A 109 23.19 -9.01 -10.46
C LYS A 109 22.61 -10.43 -10.38
N HIS A 110 22.41 -10.99 -9.19
CA HIS A 110 22.11 -12.42 -9.00
C HIS A 110 20.71 -12.72 -8.44
N TYR A 111 19.78 -11.79 -8.57
CA TYR A 111 18.37 -12.04 -8.16
C TYR A 111 17.59 -12.78 -9.27
N GLU A 112 18.12 -13.95 -9.67
CA GLU A 112 17.41 -14.82 -10.60
C GLU A 112 16.10 -15.31 -9.92
N ASN A 113 14.98 -15.12 -10.63
CA ASN A 113 13.65 -15.52 -10.20
C ASN A 113 13.00 -14.70 -9.05
N THR A 114 13.50 -13.51 -8.75
CA THR A 114 12.77 -12.58 -7.86
C THR A 114 11.51 -12.08 -8.53
N ILE A 115 10.37 -12.18 -7.86
CA ILE A 115 9.10 -11.63 -8.30
C ILE A 115 8.90 -10.28 -7.65
N LEU A 116 8.85 -9.21 -8.43
CA LEU A 116 8.44 -7.89 -7.96
C LEU A 116 6.95 -7.68 -8.27
N HIS A 117 6.16 -7.49 -7.24
CA HIS A 117 4.73 -7.21 -7.35
C HIS A 117 4.43 -5.75 -7.01
N SER A 118 3.74 -5.06 -7.91
CA SER A 118 3.20 -3.72 -7.69
C SER A 118 1.72 -3.70 -8.03
N ASP A 119 0.99 -2.75 -7.48
CA ASP A 119 -0.36 -2.45 -7.95
C ASP A 119 -0.34 -1.71 -9.30
N GLN A 120 -1.51 -1.60 -9.94
CA GLN A 120 -1.65 -0.89 -11.22
C GLN A 120 -1.97 0.61 -11.02
N GLY A 121 -1.62 1.18 -9.87
CA GLY A 121 -2.05 2.52 -9.47
C GLY A 121 -1.41 3.68 -10.24
N TRP A 122 -0.50 3.44 -11.17
CA TRP A 122 0.32 4.43 -11.85
C TRP A 122 0.09 4.56 -13.36
N GLN A 123 -1.04 4.09 -13.85
CA GLN A 123 -1.40 4.21 -15.28
C GLN A 123 -2.53 5.21 -15.47
#